data_71354284894427cd1044f05e77c3c073
#
_entry.id   71354284894427cd1044f05e77c3c073
#
_cell.length_a   1.000
_cell.length_b   1.000
_cell.length_c   1.000
_cell.angle_alpha   90.00
_cell.angle_beta   90.00
_cell.angle_gamma   90.00
#
_symmetry.space_group_name_H-M   'P 1'
#
loop_
_entity.id
_entity.type
_entity.pdbx_description
1 polymer ?
#
loop_
_entity_poly.entity_id
_entity_poly.type
_entity_poly.pdbx_seq_one_letter_code
_entity_poly.pdbx_strand_id
1 'polypeptide(L)'
;MKSNYKIAAAVIGSFVLGVGAASVLHAQAKPPAYTFAEIDVKDQDGYTKDSLPKAQASIKESGGKYLAGGFNKAIGLSGAPPPNRVVLLQFADMDALRAFYVKEQRLEADVGDKYASFRAIGIEGIEQK
;
A
#
# COMPACT_ATOMS: atom_id res chain seq x y z
N MET A 1 2.73 -0.02 51.38
CA MET A 1 3.68 0.92 50.78
C MET A 1 4.90 0.26 50.13
N LYS A 2 5.59 -0.65 50.81
CA LYS A 2 6.77 -1.33 50.23
C LYS A 2 6.46 -2.13 48.97
N SER A 3 5.30 -2.77 48.87
CA SER A 3 4.87 -3.51 47.67
C SER A 3 4.64 -2.60 46.45
N ASN A 4 4.19 -1.38 46.68
CA ASN A 4 3.92 -0.42 45.58
C ASN A 4 5.21 0.07 44.92
N TYR A 5 6.31 0.24 45.71
CA TYR A 5 7.61 0.62 45.16
C TYR A 5 8.21 -0.48 44.27
N LYS A 6 8.03 -1.74 44.67
CA LYS A 6 8.52 -2.87 43.88
C LYS A 6 7.78 -2.99 42.55
N ILE A 7 6.46 -2.78 42.55
CA ILE A 7 5.64 -2.78 41.36
C ILE A 7 6.02 -1.63 40.41
N ALA A 8 6.22 -0.43 40.97
CA ALA A 8 6.63 0.74 40.19
C ALA A 8 8.00 0.53 39.51
N ALA A 9 8.95 -0.05 40.22
CA ALA A 9 10.28 -0.35 39.67
C ALA A 9 10.19 -1.37 38.53
N ALA A 10 9.36 -2.41 38.67
CA ALA A 10 9.14 -3.40 37.63
C ALA A 10 8.51 -2.79 36.37
N VAL A 11 7.56 -1.88 36.54
CA VAL A 11 6.90 -1.18 35.41
C VAL A 11 7.90 -0.30 34.66
N ILE A 12 8.75 0.44 35.37
CA ILE A 12 9.79 1.28 34.76
C ILE A 12 10.78 0.42 33.99
N GLY A 13 11.24 -0.70 34.57
CA GLY A 13 12.15 -1.63 33.91
C GLY A 13 11.55 -2.21 32.64
N SER A 14 10.27 -2.59 32.65
CA SER A 14 9.57 -3.10 31.48
C SER A 14 9.44 -2.04 30.39
N PHE A 15 9.17 -0.79 30.74
CA PHE A 15 9.09 0.31 29.80
C PHE A 15 10.42 0.56 29.09
N VAL A 16 11.55 0.57 29.80
CA VAL A 16 12.88 0.77 29.22
C VAL A 16 13.22 -0.36 28.24
N LEU A 17 12.94 -1.60 28.60
CA LEU A 17 13.13 -2.75 27.70
C LEU A 17 12.25 -2.65 26.47
N GLY A 18 10.99 -2.21 26.63
CA GLY A 18 10.08 -2.01 25.53
C GLY A 18 10.55 -0.96 24.53
N VAL A 19 11.08 0.16 24.99
CA VAL A 19 11.63 1.21 24.12
C VAL A 19 12.86 0.72 23.37
N GLY A 20 13.76 0.01 24.03
CA GLY A 20 14.94 -0.58 23.38
C GLY A 20 14.57 -1.60 22.31
N ALA A 21 13.62 -2.50 22.61
CA ALA A 21 13.14 -3.49 21.65
C ALA A 21 12.45 -2.82 20.45
N ALA A 22 11.63 -1.80 20.67
CA ALA A 22 10.97 -1.05 19.60
C ALA A 22 11.99 -0.35 18.69
N SER A 23 13.04 0.24 19.23
CA SER A 23 14.11 0.88 18.46
C SER A 23 14.86 -0.11 17.57
N VAL A 24 15.18 -1.30 18.10
CA VAL A 24 15.85 -2.36 17.34
C VAL A 24 14.96 -2.86 16.22
N LEU A 25 13.67 -3.10 16.50
CA LEU A 25 12.70 -3.53 15.48
C LEU A 25 12.54 -2.47 14.38
N HIS A 26 12.48 -1.20 14.74
CA HIS A 26 12.40 -0.11 13.78
C HIS A 26 13.66 -0.04 12.89
N ALA A 27 14.85 -0.20 13.46
CA ALA A 27 16.10 -0.22 12.70
C ALA A 27 16.19 -1.41 11.74
N GLN A 28 15.47 -2.51 12.01
CA GLN A 28 15.39 -3.70 11.16
C GLN A 28 14.17 -3.72 10.26
N ALA A 29 13.30 -2.70 10.31
CA ALA A 29 12.11 -2.61 9.50
C ALA A 29 12.47 -2.50 8.02
N LYS A 30 11.76 -3.25 7.19
CA LYS A 30 11.89 -3.15 5.74
C LYS A 30 11.36 -1.81 5.26
N PRO A 31 11.94 -1.24 4.18
CA PRO A 31 11.40 -0.01 3.61
C PRO A 31 9.99 -0.23 3.05
N PRO A 32 9.18 0.82 2.99
CA PRO A 32 7.86 0.72 2.36
C PRO A 32 8.02 0.41 0.87
N ALA A 33 6.97 -0.12 0.29
CA ALA A 33 6.90 -0.35 -1.15
C ALA A 33 5.75 0.43 -1.75
N TYR A 34 5.94 0.87 -2.98
CA TYR A 34 4.95 1.64 -3.74
C TYR A 34 4.59 0.91 -5.01
N THR A 35 3.34 0.97 -5.40
CA THR A 35 2.96 0.56 -6.74
C THR A 35 2.41 1.76 -7.51
N PHE A 36 2.87 1.87 -8.72
CA PHE A 36 2.42 2.85 -9.69
C PHE A 36 1.61 2.09 -10.74
N ALA A 37 0.29 2.32 -10.76
CA ALA A 37 -0.62 1.62 -11.66
C ALA A 37 -1.18 2.57 -12.70
N GLU A 38 -1.03 2.19 -13.97
CA GLU A 38 -1.60 2.86 -15.13
C GLU A 38 -2.78 2.02 -15.62
N ILE A 39 -3.96 2.59 -15.64
CA ILE A 39 -5.20 1.89 -15.96
C ILE A 39 -5.90 2.64 -17.09
N ASP A 40 -5.97 2.00 -18.24
CA ASP A 40 -6.73 2.52 -19.38
C ASP A 40 -8.16 2.00 -19.29
N VAL A 41 -9.04 2.80 -18.71
CA VAL A 41 -10.44 2.44 -18.50
C VAL A 41 -11.22 2.73 -19.78
N LYS A 42 -11.76 1.69 -20.40
CA LYS A 42 -12.51 1.74 -21.67
C LYS A 42 -14.00 1.85 -21.44
N ASP A 43 -14.51 1.23 -20.38
CA ASP A 43 -15.89 1.33 -19.92
C ASP A 43 -15.89 1.87 -18.49
N GLN A 44 -16.06 3.17 -18.35
CA GLN A 44 -15.99 3.84 -17.05
C GLN A 44 -17.13 3.41 -16.12
N ASP A 45 -18.35 3.25 -16.65
CA ASP A 45 -19.48 2.85 -15.82
C ASP A 45 -19.31 1.43 -15.28
N GLY A 46 -18.96 0.49 -16.15
CA GLY A 46 -18.71 -0.90 -15.75
C GLY A 46 -17.54 -1.01 -14.78
N TYR A 47 -16.45 -0.32 -15.05
CA TYR A 47 -15.28 -0.29 -14.18
C TYR A 47 -15.63 0.25 -12.78
N THR A 48 -16.32 1.38 -12.72
CA THR A 48 -16.67 2.03 -11.45
C THR A 48 -17.66 1.21 -10.62
N LYS A 49 -18.60 0.52 -11.28
CA LYS A 49 -19.63 -0.25 -10.59
C LYS A 49 -19.17 -1.64 -10.18
N ASP A 50 -18.37 -2.31 -10.99
CA ASP A 50 -18.04 -3.73 -10.83
C ASP A 50 -16.58 -3.96 -10.41
N SER A 51 -15.62 -3.35 -11.09
CA SER A 51 -14.19 -3.59 -10.85
C SER A 51 -13.62 -2.77 -9.69
N LEU A 52 -13.83 -1.47 -9.68
CA LEU A 52 -13.22 -0.54 -8.74
C LEU A 52 -13.55 -0.85 -7.26
N PRO A 53 -14.81 -1.16 -6.89
CA PRO A 53 -15.11 -1.47 -5.49
C PRO A 53 -14.37 -2.71 -4.99
N LYS A 54 -14.21 -3.72 -5.83
CA LYS A 54 -13.47 -4.95 -5.49
C LYS A 54 -11.98 -4.68 -5.33
N ALA A 55 -11.40 -3.86 -6.20
CA ALA A 55 -10.01 -3.43 -6.10
C ALA A 55 -9.76 -2.63 -4.83
N GLN A 56 -10.63 -1.69 -4.50
CA GLN A 56 -10.53 -0.89 -3.27
C GLN A 56 -10.60 -1.76 -2.01
N ALA A 57 -11.49 -2.74 -1.98
CA ALA A 57 -11.58 -3.69 -0.88
C ALA A 57 -10.30 -4.51 -0.73
N SER A 58 -9.76 -5.02 -1.83
CA SER A 58 -8.52 -5.80 -1.85
C SER A 58 -7.32 -4.98 -1.37
N ILE A 59 -7.20 -3.73 -1.81
CA ILE A 59 -6.16 -2.80 -1.37
C ILE A 59 -6.24 -2.59 0.15
N LYS A 60 -7.43 -2.29 0.66
CA LYS A 60 -7.66 -2.06 2.09
C LYS A 60 -7.32 -3.30 2.93
N GLU A 61 -7.77 -4.47 2.52
CA GLU A 61 -7.48 -5.74 3.19
C GLU A 61 -5.99 -6.05 3.24
N SER A 62 -5.25 -5.63 2.23
CA SER A 62 -3.80 -5.84 2.12
C SER A 62 -2.98 -4.75 2.83
N GLY A 63 -3.63 -3.81 3.51
CA GLY A 63 -2.97 -2.70 4.20
C GLY A 63 -2.46 -1.61 3.27
N GLY A 64 -2.89 -1.60 2.02
CA GLY A 64 -2.51 -0.58 1.05
C GLY A 64 -3.19 0.76 1.30
N LYS A 65 -2.52 1.83 0.91
CA LYS A 65 -3.01 3.20 1.03
C LYS A 65 -2.90 3.90 -0.31
N TYR A 66 -3.95 4.63 -0.69
CA TYR A 66 -3.89 5.55 -1.82
C TYR A 66 -3.11 6.80 -1.43
N LEU A 67 -2.07 7.13 -2.19
CA LEU A 67 -1.26 8.33 -1.97
C LEU A 67 -1.57 9.42 -2.99
N ALA A 68 -1.89 9.05 -4.22
CA ALA A 68 -2.13 10.01 -5.30
C ALA A 68 -2.91 9.35 -6.43
N GLY A 69 -3.49 10.18 -7.27
CA GLY A 69 -4.07 9.74 -8.53
C GLY A 69 -5.59 9.63 -8.51
N GLY A 70 -6.11 8.94 -9.51
CA GLY A 70 -7.53 8.79 -9.78
C GLY A 70 -7.83 9.03 -11.25
N PHE A 71 -9.10 9.16 -11.59
CA PHE A 71 -9.52 9.47 -12.96
C PHE A 71 -9.07 10.88 -13.38
N ASN A 72 -8.35 10.96 -14.50
CA ASN A 72 -7.91 12.21 -15.12
C ASN A 72 -7.08 13.09 -14.17
N LYS A 73 -6.28 12.47 -13.32
CA LYS A 73 -5.42 13.14 -12.33
C LYS A 73 -3.94 13.15 -12.72
N ALA A 74 -3.55 12.45 -13.77
CA ALA A 74 -2.18 12.44 -14.27
C ALA A 74 -2.05 13.32 -15.52
N ILE A 75 -0.90 13.97 -15.65
CA ILE A 75 -0.55 14.74 -16.85
C ILE A 75 0.72 14.15 -17.47
N GLY A 76 0.80 14.20 -18.79
CA GLY A 76 2.03 13.84 -19.50
C GLY A 76 3.06 14.94 -19.40
N LEU A 77 4.25 14.61 -18.93
CA LEU A 77 5.36 15.55 -18.84
C LEU A 77 6.42 15.26 -19.92
N SER A 78 6.58 14.00 -20.28
CA SER A 78 7.52 13.55 -21.31
C SER A 78 7.12 12.15 -21.77
N GLY A 79 7.32 11.85 -23.05
CA GLY A 79 6.97 10.55 -23.61
C GLY A 79 5.49 10.39 -23.91
N ALA A 80 5.02 9.14 -23.90
CA ALA A 80 3.62 8.83 -24.18
C ALA A 80 2.69 9.44 -23.12
N PRO A 81 1.49 9.91 -23.50
CA PRO A 81 0.54 10.46 -22.54
C PRO A 81 0.05 9.37 -21.59
N PRO A 82 -0.30 9.73 -20.32
CA PRO A 82 -0.83 8.76 -19.38
C PRO A 82 -2.25 8.33 -19.77
N PRO A 83 -2.68 7.13 -19.36
CA PRO A 83 -4.06 6.72 -19.50
C PRO A 83 -4.99 7.55 -18.60
N ASN A 84 -6.29 7.32 -18.71
CA ASN A 84 -7.29 8.11 -17.99
C ASN A 84 -7.36 7.82 -16.49
N ARG A 85 -6.66 6.80 -15.99
CA ARG A 85 -6.55 6.54 -14.56
C ARG A 85 -5.13 6.11 -14.20
N VAL A 86 -4.52 6.85 -13.31
CA VAL A 86 -3.20 6.54 -12.74
C VAL A 86 -3.31 6.66 -11.24
N VAL A 87 -2.81 5.68 -10.50
CA VAL A 87 -2.83 5.67 -9.03
C VAL A 87 -1.46 5.30 -8.47
N LEU A 88 -1.13 5.91 -7.34
CA LEU A 88 0.03 5.58 -6.54
C LEU A 88 -0.43 5.02 -5.20
N LEU A 89 0.00 3.81 -4.88
CA LEU A 89 -0.33 3.12 -3.64
C LEU A 89 0.93 2.88 -2.83
N GLN A 90 0.76 2.78 -1.51
CA GLN A 90 1.80 2.41 -0.58
C GLN A 90 1.42 1.14 0.17
N PHE A 91 2.38 0.25 0.36
CA PHE A 91 2.27 -0.97 1.18
C PHE A 91 3.40 -0.97 2.22
N ALA A 92 3.24 -1.78 3.27
CA ALA A 92 4.20 -1.84 4.37
C ALA A 92 5.62 -2.19 3.91
N ASP A 93 5.75 -3.10 2.95
CA ASP A 93 7.00 -3.53 2.34
C ASP A 93 6.75 -4.22 0.99
N MET A 94 7.81 -4.63 0.33
CA MET A 94 7.71 -5.29 -0.97
C MET A 94 7.03 -6.66 -0.89
N ASP A 95 7.15 -7.37 0.22
CA ASP A 95 6.48 -8.67 0.39
C ASP A 95 4.95 -8.49 0.47
N ALA A 96 4.49 -7.47 1.19
CA ALA A 96 3.07 -7.12 1.26
C ALA A 96 2.53 -6.71 -0.12
N LEU A 97 3.30 -5.92 -0.87
CA LEU A 97 2.93 -5.53 -2.23
C LEU A 97 2.80 -6.74 -3.16
N ARG A 98 3.75 -7.66 -3.13
CA ARG A 98 3.71 -8.88 -3.95
C ARG A 98 2.51 -9.75 -3.61
N ALA A 99 2.22 -9.93 -2.32
CA ALA A 99 1.06 -10.69 -1.85
C ALA A 99 -0.26 -10.08 -2.33
N PHE A 100 -0.37 -8.75 -2.25
CA PHE A 100 -1.50 -8.01 -2.81
C PHE A 100 -1.64 -8.25 -4.31
N TYR A 101 -0.54 -8.15 -5.05
CA TYR A 101 -0.58 -8.22 -6.51
C TYR A 101 -1.00 -9.58 -7.04
N VAL A 102 -0.72 -10.66 -6.33
CA VAL A 102 -1.22 -12.00 -6.68
C VAL A 102 -2.76 -12.03 -6.67
N LYS A 103 -3.39 -11.39 -5.70
CA LYS A 103 -4.85 -11.27 -5.64
C LYS A 103 -5.38 -10.33 -6.72
N GLU A 104 -4.68 -9.22 -6.95
CA GLU A 104 -5.07 -8.23 -7.94
C GLU A 104 -5.05 -8.79 -9.36
N GLN A 105 -4.05 -9.58 -9.72
CA GLN A 105 -3.99 -10.24 -11.02
C GLN A 105 -5.20 -11.14 -11.28
N ARG A 106 -5.68 -11.85 -10.26
CA ARG A 106 -6.89 -12.67 -10.38
C ARG A 106 -8.12 -11.80 -10.56
N LEU A 107 -8.21 -10.72 -9.81
CA LEU A 107 -9.31 -9.78 -9.91
C LEU A 107 -9.35 -9.10 -11.27
N GLU A 108 -8.21 -8.69 -11.81
CA GLU A 108 -8.09 -8.15 -13.16
C GLU A 108 -8.57 -9.16 -14.20
N ALA A 109 -8.13 -10.42 -14.10
CA ALA A 109 -8.53 -11.48 -15.03
C ALA A 109 -10.03 -11.81 -14.94
N ASP A 110 -10.59 -11.81 -13.73
CA ASP A 110 -11.99 -12.19 -13.52
C ASP A 110 -12.97 -11.07 -13.87
N VAL A 111 -12.61 -9.83 -13.58
CA VAL A 111 -13.52 -8.67 -13.67
C VAL A 111 -12.89 -7.50 -14.42
N GLY A 112 -11.68 -7.10 -14.05
CA GLY A 112 -11.06 -5.85 -14.51
C GLY A 112 -10.87 -5.78 -16.01
N ASP A 113 -10.41 -6.85 -16.62
CA ASP A 113 -10.11 -6.91 -18.07
C ASP A 113 -11.34 -6.72 -18.96
N LYS A 114 -12.54 -6.84 -18.41
CA LYS A 114 -13.78 -6.53 -19.12
C LYS A 114 -13.91 -5.04 -19.44
N TYR A 115 -13.32 -4.19 -18.62
CA TYR A 115 -13.56 -2.74 -18.63
C TYR A 115 -12.30 -1.92 -18.86
N ALA A 116 -11.12 -2.49 -18.66
CA ALA A 116 -9.86 -1.74 -18.66
C ALA A 116 -8.68 -2.61 -19.03
N SER A 117 -7.58 -1.99 -19.40
CA SER A 117 -6.27 -2.62 -19.44
C SER A 117 -5.36 -2.02 -18.37
N PHE A 118 -4.47 -2.85 -17.83
CA PHE A 118 -3.69 -2.55 -16.63
C PHE A 118 -2.20 -2.70 -16.90
N ARG A 119 -1.43 -1.78 -16.35
CA ARG A 119 0.01 -1.87 -16.24
C ARG A 119 0.41 -1.36 -14.86
N ALA A 120 1.25 -2.11 -14.15
CA ALA A 120 1.70 -1.69 -12.84
C ALA A 120 3.18 -2.03 -12.63
N ILE A 121 3.86 -1.21 -11.86
CA ILE A 121 5.21 -1.47 -11.38
C ILE A 121 5.24 -1.32 -9.87
N GLY A 122 6.09 -2.12 -9.22
CA GLY A 122 6.38 -2.00 -7.79
C GLY A 122 7.75 -1.39 -7.59
N ILE A 123 7.84 -0.47 -6.64
CA ILE A 123 9.07 0.27 -6.36
C ILE A 123 9.34 0.23 -4.86
N GLU A 124 10.56 -0.15 -4.48
CA GLU A 124 10.97 -0.10 -3.09
C GLU A 124 11.26 1.33 -2.67
N GLY A 125 10.77 1.73 -1.49
CA GLY A 125 10.99 3.06 -0.95
C GLY A 125 12.41 3.29 -0.53
N ILE A 126 12.80 4.56 -0.48
CA ILE A 126 14.11 5.02 0.00
C ILE A 126 13.93 5.71 1.33
N GLU A 127 14.77 5.37 2.30
CA GLU A 127 14.78 6.08 3.58
C GLU A 127 15.25 7.53 3.35
N GLN A 128 14.45 8.47 3.84
CA GLN A 128 14.79 9.89 3.77
C GLN A 128 15.68 10.26 4.96
N LYS A 129 16.78 10.95 4.67
CA LYS A 129 17.73 11.44 5.69
C LYS A 129 17.41 12.88 6.06
#